data_68ff739446b9669ec3a5698187009a9e
#
_entry.id   68ff739446b9669ec3a5698187009a9e
#
_cell.length_a   1.000
_cell.length_b   1.000
_cell.length_c   1.000
_cell.angle_alpha   90.00
_cell.angle_beta   90.00
_cell.angle_gamma   90.00
#
_symmetry.space_group_name_H-M   'P 1'
#
loop_
_entity.id
_entity.type
_entity.pdbx_description
1 polymer ?
#
loop_
_entity_poly.entity_id
_entity_poly.type
_entity_poly.pdbx_seq_one_letter_code
_entity_poly.pdbx_strand_id
1 'polypeptide(L)'
;LVGSEMCIRDRLYAGTNGGGGGVADVPWDGHNDIGANHRIAAKSVDQPIGALLADLKARGMLDGTLVVWGGEFGRTSDSQGSLGRDHNPNAFTMWMAGGGIKGGVQYGASDEFGYKAVENRVSVNDLHATILQLMGIDHKRLTYRFNGRDYRLTDVAGEVIEALLA
;
A
#
# COMPACT_ATOMS: atom_id res chain seq x y z
N LEU A 1 28.43 8.24 -12.85
CA LEU A 1 27.15 7.52 -12.90
C LEU A 1 27.45 6.04 -13.10
N VAL A 2 27.53 5.31 -12.01
CA VAL A 2 27.70 3.88 -12.02
C VAL A 2 26.28 3.28 -12.10
N GLY A 3 26.03 2.57 -13.20
CA GLY A 3 24.87 1.70 -13.33
C GLY A 3 23.55 2.44 -13.57
N SER A 4 23.07 2.39 -14.80
CA SER A 4 21.64 2.57 -15.09
C SER A 4 20.91 1.34 -14.55
N GLU A 5 20.72 1.28 -13.25
CA GLU A 5 19.83 0.29 -12.69
C GLU A 5 18.41 0.69 -13.10
N MET A 6 17.80 -0.12 -13.95
CA MET A 6 16.41 0.06 -14.32
C MET A 6 15.56 -0.10 -13.05
N CYS A 7 14.78 0.93 -12.70
CA CYS A 7 13.76 0.80 -11.69
C CYS A 7 12.72 -0.21 -12.17
N ILE A 8 12.77 -1.44 -11.66
CA ILE A 8 11.80 -2.48 -11.93
C ILE A 8 10.64 -2.32 -10.95
N ARG A 9 9.43 -2.30 -11.47
CA ARG A 9 8.22 -2.31 -10.67
C ARG A 9 7.40 -3.54 -10.95
N ASP A 10 7.39 -4.46 -10.00
CA ASP A 10 6.55 -5.64 -10.04
C ASP A 10 5.28 -5.45 -9.22
N ARG A 11 4.18 -6.04 -9.67
CA ARG A 11 2.93 -6.10 -8.92
C ARG A 11 2.55 -7.54 -8.68
N LEU A 12 2.35 -7.87 -7.41
CA LEU A 12 1.80 -9.15 -6.97
C LEU A 12 0.37 -8.90 -6.48
N TYR A 13 -0.58 -9.53 -7.12
CA TYR A 13 -1.98 -9.44 -6.73
C TYR A 13 -2.33 -10.64 -5.85
N ALA A 14 -2.77 -10.34 -4.63
CA ALA A 14 -3.36 -11.33 -3.75
C ALA A 14 -4.88 -11.16 -3.79
N GLY A 15 -5.53 -12.03 -4.53
CA GLY A 15 -6.98 -12.00 -4.68
C GLY A 15 -7.41 -13.13 -5.57
N THR A 16 -8.69 -13.49 -5.49
CA THR A 16 -9.25 -14.51 -6.33
C THR A 16 -9.71 -13.92 -7.65
N ASN A 17 -9.35 -14.54 -8.75
CA ASN A 17 -10.04 -14.32 -10.01
C ASN A 17 -11.45 -14.90 -9.85
N GLY A 18 -12.43 -14.05 -9.53
CA GLY A 18 -13.79 -14.48 -9.24
C GLY A 18 -14.34 -15.43 -10.27
N GLY A 19 -14.59 -16.67 -9.88
CA GLY A 19 -15.18 -17.64 -10.79
C GLY A 19 -15.19 -19.09 -10.41
N GLY A 20 -14.94 -19.49 -9.18
CA GLY A 20 -15.05 -20.91 -8.85
C GLY A 20 -15.22 -21.16 -7.35
N GLY A 21 -16.33 -21.72 -6.93
CA GLY A 21 -16.74 -21.89 -5.54
C GLY A 21 -15.87 -22.80 -4.66
N GLY A 22 -14.56 -22.65 -4.71
CA GLY A 22 -13.62 -23.35 -3.83
C GLY A 22 -13.09 -22.44 -2.74
N VAL A 23 -12.54 -23.00 -1.68
CA VAL A 23 -11.94 -22.28 -0.54
C VAL A 23 -10.77 -21.38 -0.98
N ALA A 24 -10.22 -21.60 -2.17
CA ALA A 24 -9.18 -20.78 -2.78
C ALA A 24 -9.70 -19.46 -3.40
N ASP A 25 -11.00 -19.28 -3.53
CA ASP A 25 -11.66 -18.19 -4.23
C ASP A 25 -12.35 -17.19 -3.28
N VAL A 26 -11.85 -17.04 -2.06
CA VAL A 26 -12.41 -16.07 -1.12
C VAL A 26 -11.83 -14.69 -1.40
N PRO A 27 -12.64 -13.76 -1.92
CA PRO A 27 -12.14 -12.39 -2.18
C PRO A 27 -11.87 -11.65 -0.88
N TRP A 28 -10.94 -10.70 -0.91
CA TRP A 28 -10.72 -9.76 0.20
C TRP A 28 -11.93 -8.86 0.47
N ASP A 29 -12.86 -8.78 -0.48
CA ASP A 29 -14.06 -7.96 -0.41
C ASP A 29 -15.15 -8.61 0.47
N GLY A 30 -14.95 -8.53 1.78
CA GLY A 30 -15.74 -9.24 2.79
C GLY A 30 -17.01 -8.49 3.22
N HIS A 31 -18.06 -8.53 2.40
CA HIS A 31 -19.38 -7.99 2.74
C HIS A 31 -20.22 -8.93 3.63
N ASN A 32 -19.76 -10.17 3.85
CA ASN A 32 -20.37 -11.14 4.76
C ASN A 32 -19.25 -11.88 5.49
N ASP A 33 -19.40 -12.13 6.79
CA ASP A 33 -18.43 -12.83 7.65
C ASP A 33 -16.97 -12.50 7.35
N ILE A 34 -16.61 -11.24 7.51
CA ILE A 34 -15.26 -10.76 7.24
C ILE A 34 -14.19 -11.51 8.04
N GLY A 35 -14.54 -11.99 9.23
CA GLY A 35 -13.62 -12.71 10.09
C GLY A 35 -13.15 -14.04 9.49
N ALA A 36 -14.09 -14.84 8.95
CA ALA A 36 -13.75 -16.09 8.26
C ALA A 36 -13.04 -15.80 6.94
N ASN A 37 -13.57 -14.85 6.15
CA ASN A 37 -13.04 -14.43 4.86
C ASN A 37 -11.56 -14.00 4.97
N HIS A 38 -11.27 -13.02 5.83
CA HIS A 38 -9.91 -12.48 5.96
C HIS A 38 -8.92 -13.49 6.57
N ARG A 39 -9.34 -14.42 7.43
CA ARG A 39 -8.44 -15.49 7.88
C ARG A 39 -7.95 -16.38 6.74
N ILE A 40 -8.83 -16.71 5.82
CA ILE A 40 -8.49 -17.53 4.65
C ILE A 40 -7.57 -16.74 3.72
N ALA A 41 -7.94 -15.51 3.37
CA ALA A 41 -7.18 -14.66 2.49
C ALA A 41 -5.79 -14.31 3.08
N ALA A 42 -5.73 -13.92 4.35
CA ALA A 42 -4.47 -13.60 5.03
C ALA A 42 -3.53 -14.82 5.09
N LYS A 43 -4.05 -16.03 5.36
CA LYS A 43 -3.25 -17.25 5.38
C LYS A 43 -2.54 -17.53 4.06
N SER A 44 -3.12 -17.10 2.95
CA SER A 44 -2.52 -17.31 1.62
C SER A 44 -1.33 -16.38 1.32
N VAL A 45 -1.24 -15.23 1.99
CA VAL A 45 -0.24 -14.20 1.72
C VAL A 45 0.77 -13.99 2.84
N ASP A 46 0.45 -14.34 4.07
CA ASP A 46 1.28 -14.07 5.25
C ASP A 46 2.67 -14.72 5.14
N GLN A 47 2.73 -16.03 4.91
CA GLN A 47 4.00 -16.74 4.74
C GLN A 47 4.81 -16.28 3.50
N PRO A 48 4.21 -16.14 2.31
CA PRO A 48 4.91 -15.60 1.14
C PRO A 48 5.49 -14.21 1.35
N ILE A 49 4.77 -13.31 2.00
CA ILE A 49 5.27 -11.96 2.32
C ILE A 49 6.45 -12.03 3.29
N GLY A 50 6.30 -12.80 4.38
CA GLY A 50 7.38 -13.00 5.35
C GLY A 50 8.62 -13.62 4.72
N ALA A 51 8.45 -14.61 3.84
CA ALA A 51 9.54 -15.26 3.12
C ALA A 51 10.22 -14.29 2.13
N LEU A 52 9.45 -13.48 1.40
CA LEU A 52 10.01 -12.47 0.50
C LEU A 52 10.90 -11.46 1.25
N LEU A 53 10.42 -10.90 2.35
CA LEU A 53 11.19 -9.94 3.14
C LEU A 53 12.45 -10.57 3.73
N ALA A 54 12.34 -11.81 4.24
CA ALA A 54 13.49 -12.54 4.78
C ALA A 54 14.53 -12.85 3.71
N ASP A 55 14.11 -13.26 2.51
CA ASP A 55 15.01 -13.56 1.40
C ASP A 55 15.69 -12.29 0.87
N LEU A 56 14.96 -11.21 0.65
CA LEU A 56 15.52 -9.90 0.27
C LEU A 56 16.56 -9.42 1.28
N LYS A 57 16.27 -9.56 2.57
CA LYS A 57 17.21 -9.20 3.63
C LYS A 57 18.44 -10.08 3.64
N ALA A 58 18.28 -11.40 3.52
CA ALA A 58 19.39 -12.36 3.51
C ALA A 58 20.32 -12.14 2.32
N ARG A 59 19.81 -11.68 1.20
CA ARG A 59 20.58 -11.36 -0.02
C ARG A 59 21.17 -9.95 -0.02
N GLY A 60 20.90 -9.12 0.99
CA GLY A 60 21.31 -7.72 1.02
C GLY A 60 20.61 -6.85 -0.01
N MET A 61 19.44 -7.28 -0.50
CA MET A 61 18.66 -6.55 -1.51
C MET A 61 17.57 -5.65 -0.93
N LEU A 62 17.23 -5.83 0.34
CA LEU A 62 16.12 -5.10 0.96
C LEU A 62 16.36 -3.58 1.00
N ASP A 63 17.61 -3.16 1.19
CA ASP A 63 17.95 -1.73 1.23
C ASP A 63 17.76 -1.04 -0.13
N GLY A 64 17.87 -1.80 -1.23
CA GLY A 64 17.62 -1.32 -2.59
C GLY A 64 16.23 -1.65 -3.14
N THR A 65 15.37 -2.28 -2.35
CA THR A 65 14.04 -2.73 -2.77
C THR A 65 12.96 -2.21 -1.85
N LEU A 66 12.11 -1.33 -2.34
CA LEU A 66 10.94 -0.88 -1.60
C LEU A 66 9.79 -1.88 -1.80
N VAL A 67 9.35 -2.51 -0.72
CA VAL A 67 8.16 -3.36 -0.70
C VAL A 67 6.99 -2.57 -0.13
N VAL A 68 5.91 -2.46 -0.88
CA VAL A 68 4.68 -1.75 -0.48
C VAL A 68 3.52 -2.74 -0.49
N TRP A 69 2.77 -2.79 0.59
CA TRP A 69 1.56 -3.59 0.71
C TRP A 69 0.37 -2.71 1.11
N GLY A 70 -0.77 -2.94 0.47
CA GLY A 70 -2.00 -2.23 0.79
C GLY A 70 -3.15 -2.65 -0.09
N GLY A 71 -4.31 -2.13 0.24
CA GLY A 71 -5.52 -2.17 -0.57
C GLY A 71 -5.88 -0.77 -1.07
N GLU A 72 -6.92 -0.70 -1.87
CA GLU A 72 -7.43 0.56 -2.45
C GLU A 72 -8.23 1.39 -1.46
N PHE A 73 -8.79 0.77 -0.42
CA PHE A 73 -9.53 1.40 0.68
C PHE A 73 -9.53 0.50 1.91
N GLY A 74 -10.07 1.00 3.00
CA GLY A 74 -10.31 0.26 4.24
C GLY A 74 -11.73 -0.27 4.36
N ARG A 75 -12.11 -0.64 5.59
CA ARG A 75 -13.43 -1.16 5.91
C ARG A 75 -14.06 -0.35 7.03
N THR A 76 -15.40 -0.23 7.00
CA THR A 76 -16.14 0.39 8.09
C THR A 76 -16.01 -0.42 9.38
N SER A 77 -16.12 0.25 10.52
CA SER A 77 -16.10 -0.43 11.83
C SER A 77 -17.44 -1.02 12.20
N ASP A 78 -18.52 -0.54 11.59
CA ASP A 78 -19.87 -1.10 11.75
C ASP A 78 -20.10 -2.26 10.78
N SER A 79 -21.05 -3.10 11.16
CA SER A 79 -21.39 -4.31 10.40
C SER A 79 -22.25 -3.99 9.19
N GLN A 80 -21.93 -4.63 8.07
CA GLN A 80 -22.78 -4.71 6.89
C GLN A 80 -23.19 -6.17 6.66
N GLY A 81 -24.44 -6.41 6.31
CA GLY A 81 -24.95 -7.77 6.09
C GLY A 81 -24.77 -8.68 7.30
N SER A 82 -24.33 -9.91 7.08
CA SER A 82 -24.07 -10.90 8.14
C SER A 82 -22.62 -10.82 8.60
N LEU A 83 -22.28 -9.90 9.49
CA LEU A 83 -20.91 -9.74 10.03
C LEU A 83 -19.86 -9.31 8.99
N GLY A 84 -20.28 -8.74 7.87
CA GLY A 84 -19.40 -8.10 6.90
C GLY A 84 -19.03 -6.70 7.28
N ARG A 85 -18.30 -6.03 6.39
CA ARG A 85 -17.94 -4.61 6.49
C ARG A 85 -18.05 -3.96 5.12
N ASP A 86 -18.46 -2.70 5.10
CA ASP A 86 -18.52 -1.89 3.89
C ASP A 86 -17.16 -1.24 3.58
N HIS A 87 -17.05 -0.64 2.42
CA HIS A 87 -15.87 0.10 1.98
C HIS A 87 -15.71 1.41 2.76
N ASN A 88 -14.48 1.70 3.18
CA ASN A 88 -14.15 2.96 3.84
C ASN A 88 -12.91 3.60 3.20
N PRO A 89 -13.09 4.57 2.32
CA PRO A 89 -11.96 5.26 1.68
C PRO A 89 -11.32 6.32 2.58
N ASN A 90 -11.91 6.64 3.73
CA ASN A 90 -11.49 7.76 4.58
C ASN A 90 -10.42 7.38 5.62
N ALA A 91 -10.24 6.09 5.87
CA ALA A 91 -9.19 5.57 6.75
C ALA A 91 -8.82 4.14 6.36
N PHE A 92 -7.55 3.92 6.05
CA PHE A 92 -7.01 2.59 5.82
C PHE A 92 -5.50 2.57 6.06
N THR A 93 -4.95 1.38 6.23
CA THR A 93 -3.55 1.19 6.54
C THR A 93 -2.83 0.58 5.36
N MET A 94 -1.64 1.12 5.09
CA MET A 94 -0.65 0.50 4.21
C MET A 94 0.65 0.30 4.99
N TRP A 95 1.49 -0.64 4.58
CA TRP A 95 2.83 -0.73 5.14
C TRP A 95 3.89 -0.78 4.04
N MET A 96 5.10 -0.37 4.42
CA MET A 96 6.27 -0.37 3.56
C MET A 96 7.47 -0.97 4.29
N ALA A 97 8.38 -1.60 3.52
CA ALA A 97 9.63 -2.12 4.05
C ALA A 97 10.75 -1.99 3.03
N GLY A 98 11.97 -1.74 3.49
CA GLY A 98 13.16 -1.60 2.64
C GLY A 98 13.21 -0.29 1.87
N GLY A 99 14.11 -0.20 0.89
CA GLY A 99 14.22 0.94 -0.03
C GLY A 99 14.38 2.31 0.62
N GLY A 100 15.03 2.41 1.79
CA GLY A 100 15.22 3.67 2.51
C GLY A 100 14.01 4.13 3.35
N ILE A 101 12.98 3.27 3.53
CA ILE A 101 11.89 3.55 4.48
C ILE A 101 12.32 3.22 5.91
N LYS A 102 11.97 4.06 6.86
CA LYS A 102 12.26 3.84 8.29
C LYS A 102 11.40 2.72 8.83
N GLY A 103 12.04 1.64 9.29
CA GLY A 103 11.38 0.50 9.89
C GLY A 103 10.89 0.75 11.32
N GLY A 104 9.84 0.02 11.75
CA GLY A 104 9.34 0.05 13.12
C GLY A 104 8.58 1.33 13.50
N VAL A 105 8.17 2.14 12.55
CA VAL A 105 7.38 3.36 12.77
C VAL A 105 5.93 3.13 12.41
N GLN A 106 5.05 3.75 13.19
CA GLN A 106 3.66 3.95 12.83
C GLN A 106 3.45 5.45 12.61
N TYR A 107 2.82 5.82 11.49
CA TYR A 107 2.57 7.20 11.12
C TYR A 107 1.09 7.41 10.80
N GLY A 108 0.46 8.31 11.52
CA GLY A 108 -0.95 8.58 11.42
C GLY A 108 -1.83 7.70 12.30
N ALA A 109 -3.03 8.18 12.55
CA ALA A 109 -4.07 7.46 13.27
C ALA A 109 -5.47 7.83 12.76
N SER A 110 -6.40 6.88 12.92
CA SER A 110 -7.83 7.13 12.71
C SER A 110 -8.46 7.74 13.97
N ASP A 111 -9.70 8.20 13.83
CA ASP A 111 -10.56 8.49 14.98
C ASP A 111 -10.82 7.20 15.81
N GLU A 112 -11.45 7.37 16.97
CA GLU A 112 -11.72 6.26 17.90
C GLU A 112 -12.63 5.17 17.32
N PHE A 113 -13.39 5.47 16.28
CA PHE A 113 -14.28 4.53 15.61
C PHE A 113 -13.70 3.95 14.31
N GLY A 114 -12.53 4.40 13.87
CA GLY A 114 -11.89 3.93 12.65
C GLY A 114 -12.53 4.42 11.35
N TYR A 115 -13.35 5.48 11.40
CA TYR A 115 -14.01 6.01 10.21
C TYR A 115 -13.15 6.95 9.38
N LYS A 116 -12.34 7.78 10.03
CA LYS A 116 -11.57 8.84 9.35
C LYS A 116 -10.14 8.87 9.87
N ALA A 117 -9.19 9.08 8.99
CA ALA A 117 -7.84 9.47 9.38
C ALA A 117 -7.89 10.88 9.98
N VAL A 118 -7.37 11.07 11.19
CA VAL A 118 -7.43 12.34 11.93
C VAL A 118 -6.07 12.87 12.34
N GLU A 119 -5.10 12.00 12.54
CA GLU A 119 -3.75 12.37 12.92
C GLU A 119 -2.78 12.06 11.77
N ASN A 120 -1.88 12.99 11.45
CA ASN A 120 -0.87 12.86 10.39
C ASN A 120 -1.46 12.21 9.13
N ARG A 121 -2.50 12.80 8.60
CA ARG A 121 -3.21 12.28 7.42
C ARG A 121 -2.27 12.16 6.24
N VAL A 122 -2.34 11.02 5.56
CA VAL A 122 -1.60 10.74 4.33
C VAL A 122 -2.58 10.58 3.19
N SER A 123 -2.50 11.44 2.20
CA SER A 123 -3.26 11.25 0.96
C SER A 123 -2.56 10.24 0.04
N VAL A 124 -3.29 9.73 -0.94
CA VAL A 124 -2.70 8.87 -1.98
C VAL A 124 -1.59 9.61 -2.74
N ASN A 125 -1.73 10.93 -2.90
CA ASN A 125 -0.72 11.75 -3.57
C ASN A 125 0.55 11.87 -2.72
N ASP A 126 0.44 11.99 -1.39
CA ASP A 126 1.59 12.02 -0.47
C ASP A 126 2.32 10.67 -0.45
N LEU A 127 1.58 9.57 -0.45
CA LEU A 127 2.15 8.24 -0.58
C LEU A 127 2.98 8.12 -1.87
N HIS A 128 2.42 8.54 -3.01
CA HIS A 128 3.13 8.48 -4.29
C HIS A 128 4.33 9.45 -4.34
N ALA A 129 4.21 10.65 -3.76
CA ALA A 129 5.34 11.58 -3.63
C ALA A 129 6.48 10.96 -2.82
N THR A 130 6.15 10.28 -1.71
CA THR A 130 7.12 9.59 -0.86
C THR A 130 7.77 8.40 -1.56
N ILE A 131 7.01 7.59 -2.28
CA ILE A 131 7.54 6.49 -3.10
C ILE A 131 8.50 7.03 -4.17
N LEU A 132 8.13 8.09 -4.89
CA LEU A 132 8.99 8.70 -5.90
C LEU A 132 10.28 9.25 -5.29
N GLN A 133 10.19 9.88 -4.13
CA GLN A 133 11.37 10.36 -3.39
C GLN A 133 12.32 9.22 -3.02
N LEU A 134 11.80 8.09 -2.52
CA LEU A 134 12.59 6.89 -2.23
C LEU A 134 13.25 6.28 -3.48
N MET A 135 12.65 6.46 -4.65
CA MET A 135 13.23 6.09 -5.94
C MET A 135 14.23 7.13 -6.50
N GLY A 136 14.53 8.21 -5.75
CA GLY A 136 15.41 9.29 -6.19
C GLY A 136 14.76 10.22 -7.22
N ILE A 137 13.46 10.23 -7.35
CA ILE A 137 12.70 11.00 -8.33
C ILE A 137 11.97 12.16 -7.63
N ASP A 138 12.28 13.39 -8.02
CA ASP A 138 11.51 14.57 -7.60
C ASP A 138 10.14 14.57 -8.30
N HIS A 139 9.09 14.30 -7.55
CA HIS A 139 7.73 14.22 -8.07
C HIS A 139 7.21 15.55 -8.63
N LYS A 140 7.79 16.69 -8.22
CA LYS A 140 7.42 18.03 -8.74
C LYS A 140 8.02 18.30 -10.10
N ARG A 141 9.16 17.68 -10.39
CA ARG A 141 9.88 17.80 -11.68
C ARG A 141 9.48 16.71 -12.68
N LEU A 142 8.97 15.58 -12.20
CA LEU A 142 8.48 14.52 -13.06
C LEU A 142 7.13 14.92 -13.65
N THR A 143 7.15 15.44 -14.86
CA THR A 143 5.96 15.92 -15.55
C THR A 143 5.72 15.16 -16.86
N TYR A 144 4.46 15.06 -17.23
CA TYR A 144 3.99 14.58 -18.53
C TYR A 144 3.22 15.69 -19.23
N ARG A 145 3.67 16.05 -20.44
CA ARG A 145 3.04 17.10 -21.22
C ARG A 145 1.87 16.57 -22.04
N PHE A 146 0.70 17.11 -21.80
CA PHE A 146 -0.51 16.76 -22.53
C PHE A 146 -1.39 18.00 -22.77
N ASN A 147 -1.86 18.19 -24.01
CA ASN A 147 -2.69 19.34 -24.41
C ASN A 147 -2.12 20.70 -23.96
N GLY A 148 -0.81 20.88 -24.08
CA GLY A 148 -0.15 22.14 -23.76
C GLY A 148 0.11 22.40 -22.26
N ARG A 149 -0.33 21.50 -21.37
CA ARG A 149 -0.09 21.55 -19.93
C ARG A 149 0.85 20.43 -19.47
N ASP A 150 1.69 20.74 -18.49
CA ASP A 150 2.53 19.77 -17.82
C ASP A 150 1.79 19.22 -16.58
N TYR A 151 1.57 17.90 -16.56
CA TYR A 151 0.91 17.19 -15.47
C TYR A 151 1.95 16.44 -14.64
N ARG A 152 1.86 16.52 -13.33
CA ARG A 152 2.62 15.66 -12.41
C ARG A 152 1.85 14.37 -12.12
N LEU A 153 2.54 13.29 -11.76
CA LEU A 153 1.89 12.06 -11.30
C LEU A 153 1.11 12.26 -9.98
N THR A 154 1.53 13.24 -9.19
CA THR A 154 0.87 13.64 -7.93
C THR A 154 -0.14 14.77 -8.11
N ASP A 155 -0.45 15.12 -9.35
CA ASP A 155 -1.31 16.26 -9.73
C ASP A 155 -0.84 17.58 -9.08
N VAL A 156 -1.74 18.33 -8.48
CA VAL A 156 -1.42 19.61 -7.80
C VAL A 156 -1.06 19.44 -6.32
N ALA A 157 -1.18 18.23 -5.79
CA ALA A 157 -0.94 17.87 -4.40
C ALA A 157 0.31 16.98 -4.24
N GLY A 158 0.43 16.33 -3.11
CA GLY A 158 1.48 15.40 -2.77
C GLY A 158 2.64 16.08 -2.06
N GLU A 159 2.86 15.64 -0.82
CA GLU A 159 4.01 16.02 0.00
C GLU A 159 4.77 14.77 0.42
N VAL A 160 6.09 14.85 0.40
CA VAL A 160 6.95 13.77 0.89
C VAL A 160 6.82 13.67 2.41
N ILE A 161 6.60 12.47 2.93
CA ILE A 161 6.47 12.23 4.36
C ILE A 161 7.88 11.98 4.91
N GLU A 162 8.61 13.04 5.20
CA GLU A 162 10.00 12.99 5.68
C GLU A 162 10.17 12.13 6.94
N ALA A 163 9.16 12.09 7.81
CA ALA A 163 9.18 11.29 9.04
C ALA A 163 9.33 9.77 8.79
N LEU A 164 9.00 9.31 7.59
CA LEU A 164 9.11 7.91 7.18
C LEU A 164 10.44 7.57 6.48
N LEU A 165 11.28 8.53 6.17
CA LEU A 165 12.55 8.31 5.49
C LEU A 165 13.64 7.94 6.51
N ALA A 166 14.54 6.99 6.15
CA ALA A 166 15.65 6.52 7.00
C ALA A 166 16.87 7.45 6.92
#